data_ea2f189dc2cc15635cbdef59ff96ec45
#
_entry.id   ea2f189dc2cc15635cbdef59ff96ec45
#
_cell.length_a   1.000
_cell.length_b   1.000
_cell.length_c   1.000
_cell.angle_alpha   90.00
_cell.angle_beta   90.00
_cell.angle_gamma   90.00
#
_symmetry.space_group_name_H-M   'P 1'
#
loop_
_entity.id
_entity.type
_entity.pdbx_description
1 polymer ?
#
loop_
_entity_poly.entity_id
_entity_poly.type
_entity_poly.pdbx_seq_one_letter_code
_entity_poly.pdbx_strand_id
1 'polypeptide(L)'
;MIVDSHMHVWSMDDVDYYDDKTIYQYMQENAIDKTAIIAISEKENAEMKKVVQNEPDKFFGLGYVNVRDMYPSLKKLEEGVKGGWIRGIKLYPYAEHFMLDDDAINPVYETCLALDIPVLLHVGFQRSSLVHPSQVGAAPCKCSTLGSPVQFCTVLEKYPKLKLIMAHMGGDTYFQCLSICMRFENAYLDTAWLQYYAENQFPQVKVKDWIEHACKYLSSEKILYGGEGTLPSDILNTDISDKEKENILWNNAAKLYKL
;
A
#
# COMPACT_ATOMS: atom_id res chain seq x y z
N MET A 1 0.72 19.81 -3.40
CA MET A 1 1.65 18.78 -2.90
C MET A 1 1.11 17.41 -3.30
N ILE A 2 2.00 16.50 -3.70
CA ILE A 2 1.63 15.13 -4.09
C ILE A 2 2.52 14.16 -3.33
N VAL A 3 1.91 13.18 -2.65
CA VAL A 3 2.58 12.07 -1.96
C VAL A 3 2.17 10.77 -2.60
N ASP A 4 3.15 10.05 -3.12
CA ASP A 4 2.97 8.68 -3.55
C ASP A 4 3.15 7.74 -2.35
N SER A 5 2.11 7.01 -1.98
CA SER A 5 2.13 6.13 -0.80
C SER A 5 2.50 4.68 -1.12
N HIS A 6 2.86 4.36 -2.39
CA HIS A 6 3.07 2.97 -2.80
C HIS A 6 4.11 2.85 -3.93
N MET A 7 5.39 2.79 -3.56
CA MET A 7 6.49 2.44 -4.46
C MET A 7 7.43 1.44 -3.80
N HIS A 8 7.90 0.47 -4.56
CA HIS A 8 8.78 -0.56 -4.05
C HIS A 8 10.26 -0.16 -4.14
N VAL A 9 11.13 -0.86 -3.40
CA VAL A 9 12.60 -0.61 -3.41
C VAL A 9 13.17 -0.67 -4.83
N TRP A 10 12.72 -1.63 -5.65
CA TRP A 10 13.21 -1.75 -7.05
C TRP A 10 12.84 -0.56 -7.93
N SER A 11 11.80 0.20 -7.59
CA SER A 11 11.41 1.41 -8.31
C SER A 11 12.47 2.51 -8.24
N MET A 12 13.49 2.37 -7.40
CA MET A 12 14.62 3.29 -7.41
C MET A 12 15.33 3.32 -8.76
N ASP A 13 15.43 2.15 -9.43
CA ASP A 13 16.10 1.98 -10.72
C ASP A 13 15.11 1.91 -11.88
N ASP A 14 13.89 1.35 -11.65
CA ASP A 14 12.90 1.11 -12.69
C ASP A 14 11.48 1.16 -12.09
N VAL A 15 10.74 2.20 -12.41
CA VAL A 15 9.35 2.38 -11.96
C VAL A 15 8.41 1.60 -12.84
N ASP A 16 7.67 0.66 -12.26
CA ASP A 16 6.67 -0.16 -12.95
C ASP A 16 5.73 0.71 -13.80
N TYR A 17 5.51 0.31 -15.05
CA TYR A 17 4.66 1.00 -16.04
C TYR A 17 5.07 2.42 -16.38
N TYR A 18 6.34 2.81 -16.17
CA TYR A 18 6.80 4.17 -16.44
C TYR A 18 8.08 4.23 -17.30
N ASP A 19 8.06 3.59 -18.47
CA ASP A 19 9.05 3.73 -19.57
C ASP A 19 10.53 3.62 -19.12
N ASP A 20 10.91 2.58 -18.37
CA ASP A 20 12.28 2.31 -17.91
C ASP A 20 12.92 3.49 -17.15
N LYS A 21 12.13 4.28 -16.41
CA LYS A 21 12.62 5.44 -15.66
C LYS A 21 12.83 5.14 -14.19
N THR A 22 13.79 5.83 -13.62
CA THR A 22 14.06 5.80 -12.18
C THR A 22 12.97 6.54 -11.40
N ILE A 23 12.86 6.24 -10.10
CA ILE A 23 11.94 6.95 -9.21
C ILE A 23 12.17 8.48 -9.20
N TYR A 24 13.40 8.92 -9.37
CA TYR A 24 13.71 10.36 -9.42
C TYR A 24 13.12 11.03 -10.66
N GLN A 25 13.25 10.39 -11.82
CA GLN A 25 12.66 10.86 -13.07
C GLN A 25 11.13 10.86 -12.98
N TYR A 26 10.55 9.78 -12.47
CA TYR A 26 9.12 9.66 -12.21
C TYR A 26 8.60 10.78 -11.31
N MET A 27 9.24 11.02 -10.16
CA MET A 27 8.86 12.09 -9.24
C MET A 27 8.95 13.46 -9.90
N GLN A 28 10.02 13.72 -10.63
CA GLN A 28 10.22 15.01 -11.30
C GLN A 28 9.17 15.28 -12.38
N GLU A 29 8.91 14.30 -13.24
CA GLU A 29 7.98 14.42 -14.36
C GLU A 29 6.52 14.53 -13.91
N ASN A 30 6.18 13.96 -12.76
CA ASN A 30 4.83 13.95 -12.21
C ASN A 30 4.62 14.94 -11.04
N ALA A 31 5.60 15.81 -10.77
CA ALA A 31 5.57 16.77 -9.68
C ALA A 31 5.25 16.14 -8.30
N ILE A 32 5.79 14.93 -8.04
CA ILE A 32 5.63 14.22 -6.78
C ILE A 32 6.64 14.76 -5.78
N ASP A 33 6.15 15.24 -4.64
CA ASP A 33 6.98 15.86 -3.61
C ASP A 33 7.61 14.82 -2.69
N LYS A 34 6.89 13.73 -2.39
CA LYS A 34 7.34 12.70 -1.46
C LYS A 34 6.80 11.31 -1.85
N THR A 35 7.61 10.27 -1.60
CA THR A 35 7.26 8.90 -1.99
C THR A 35 7.55 7.91 -0.87
N ALA A 36 6.64 6.98 -0.63
CA ALA A 36 6.87 5.80 0.18
C ALA A 36 7.81 4.82 -0.53
N ILE A 37 8.80 4.30 0.18
CA ILE A 37 9.62 3.18 -0.28
C ILE A 37 9.21 1.94 0.51
N ILE A 38 8.70 0.93 -0.19
CA ILE A 38 8.18 -0.31 0.39
C ILE A 38 9.24 -1.40 0.30
N ALA A 39 9.53 -2.02 1.44
CA ALA A 39 10.34 -3.23 1.51
C ALA A 39 9.43 -4.47 1.62
N ILE A 40 9.81 -5.56 0.96
CA ILE A 40 9.14 -6.87 1.03
C ILE A 40 10.09 -8.00 1.47
N SER A 41 11.26 -7.64 1.96
CA SER A 41 12.26 -8.55 2.52
C SER A 41 13.16 -7.83 3.53
N GLU A 42 13.89 -8.60 4.36
CA GLU A 42 14.89 -8.04 5.28
C GLU A 42 16.03 -7.31 4.54
N LYS A 43 16.41 -7.81 3.35
CA LYS A 43 17.41 -7.15 2.49
C LYS A 43 16.90 -5.78 2.05
N GLU A 44 15.68 -5.72 1.57
CA GLU A 44 15.07 -4.47 1.12
C GLU A 44 14.81 -3.49 2.27
N ASN A 45 14.52 -3.96 3.49
CA ASN A 45 14.49 -3.09 4.68
C ASN A 45 15.81 -2.33 4.86
N ALA A 46 16.95 -3.00 4.63
CA ALA A 46 18.26 -2.36 4.75
C ALA A 46 18.54 -1.37 3.62
N GLU A 47 18.07 -1.65 2.43
CA GLU A 47 18.17 -0.76 1.25
C GLU A 47 17.27 0.46 1.43
N MET A 48 15.99 0.25 1.77
CA MET A 48 15.02 1.30 2.08
C MET A 48 15.54 2.25 3.18
N LYS A 49 16.11 1.69 4.25
CA LYS A 49 16.70 2.51 5.33
C LYS A 49 17.73 3.48 4.80
N LYS A 50 18.64 3.02 3.92
CA LYS A 50 19.68 3.89 3.32
C LYS A 50 19.06 5.01 2.51
N VAL A 51 18.10 4.68 1.65
CA VAL A 51 17.40 5.66 0.80
C VAL A 51 16.72 6.73 1.65
N VAL A 52 15.89 6.30 2.62
CA VAL A 52 15.12 7.23 3.45
C VAL A 52 16.01 8.09 4.35
N GLN A 53 17.09 7.53 4.90
CA GLN A 53 18.02 8.30 5.75
C GLN A 53 18.85 9.30 4.95
N ASN A 54 19.15 9.02 3.69
CA ASN A 54 19.88 9.93 2.81
C ASN A 54 19.00 11.10 2.33
N GLU A 55 17.73 10.87 2.06
CA GLU A 55 16.81 11.88 1.53
C GLU A 55 15.44 11.83 2.27
N PRO A 56 15.41 12.17 3.58
CA PRO A 56 14.20 12.06 4.40
C PRO A 56 13.09 13.04 3.99
N ASP A 57 13.44 14.10 3.27
CA ASP A 57 12.47 15.06 2.74
C ASP A 57 11.71 14.52 1.54
N LYS A 58 12.34 13.60 0.77
CA LYS A 58 11.73 12.98 -0.40
C LYS A 58 11.09 11.61 -0.11
N PHE A 59 11.61 10.86 0.85
CA PHE A 59 11.24 9.47 1.06
C PHE A 59 10.82 9.18 2.51
N PHE A 60 9.93 8.19 2.65
CA PHE A 60 9.62 7.55 3.93
C PHE A 60 9.45 6.04 3.70
N GLY A 61 9.66 5.23 4.72
CA GLY A 61 9.68 3.78 4.58
C GLY A 61 8.39 3.10 5.04
N LEU A 62 7.96 2.08 4.27
CA LEU A 62 7.05 1.05 4.75
C LEU A 62 7.84 -0.26 4.93
N GLY A 63 8.03 -0.66 6.18
CA GLY A 63 8.89 -1.78 6.53
C GLY A 63 8.27 -3.14 6.24
N TYR A 64 9.13 -4.12 5.96
CA TYR A 64 8.80 -5.52 5.94
C TYR A 64 8.90 -6.12 7.35
N VAL A 65 7.95 -6.98 7.71
CA VAL A 65 7.96 -7.78 8.93
C VAL A 65 7.97 -9.26 8.55
N ASN A 66 9.02 -9.99 8.94
CA ASN A 66 9.09 -11.43 8.74
C ASN A 66 8.19 -12.15 9.75
N VAL A 67 7.04 -12.60 9.32
CA VAL A 67 6.05 -13.27 10.19
C VAL A 67 6.53 -14.63 10.72
N ARG A 68 7.56 -15.24 10.10
CA ARG A 68 8.13 -16.52 10.54
C ARG A 68 9.24 -16.34 11.58
N ASP A 69 9.90 -15.16 11.58
CA ASP A 69 10.87 -14.76 12.61
C ASP A 69 10.43 -13.42 13.21
N MET A 70 9.22 -13.44 13.76
CA MET A 70 8.42 -12.27 14.07
C MET A 70 9.06 -11.35 15.11
N TYR A 71 9.43 -11.86 16.26
CA TYR A 71 9.87 -11.01 17.39
C TYR A 71 11.13 -10.20 17.09
N PRO A 72 12.20 -10.78 16.51
CA PRO A 72 13.34 -9.99 16.06
C PRO A 72 12.97 -8.95 15.00
N SER A 73 12.04 -9.29 14.08
CA SER A 73 11.58 -8.38 13.04
C SER A 73 10.78 -7.21 13.62
N LEU A 74 9.89 -7.46 14.60
CA LEU A 74 9.13 -6.42 15.31
C LEU A 74 10.06 -5.47 16.08
N LYS A 75 11.12 -5.98 16.71
CA LYS A 75 12.11 -5.13 17.36
C LYS A 75 12.79 -4.18 16.37
N LYS A 76 13.19 -4.67 15.20
CA LYS A 76 13.75 -3.82 14.13
C LYS A 76 12.74 -2.79 13.63
N LEU A 77 11.46 -3.17 13.52
CA LEU A 77 10.37 -2.25 13.18
C LEU A 77 10.29 -1.11 14.20
N GLU A 78 10.27 -1.42 15.50
CA GLU A 78 10.24 -0.41 16.55
C GLU A 78 11.44 0.54 16.47
N GLU A 79 12.64 0.01 16.24
CA GLU A 79 13.86 0.80 16.04
C GLU A 79 13.73 1.71 14.81
N GLY A 80 13.15 1.21 13.72
CA GLY A 80 12.91 1.97 12.49
C GLY A 80 11.92 3.12 12.66
N VAL A 81 10.83 2.88 13.39
CA VAL A 81 9.83 3.90 13.70
C VAL A 81 10.41 4.97 14.64
N LYS A 82 11.11 4.56 15.70
CA LYS A 82 11.82 5.48 16.62
C LYS A 82 12.90 6.29 15.89
N GLY A 83 13.57 5.67 14.93
CA GLY A 83 14.57 6.31 14.07
C GLY A 83 14.00 7.22 12.97
N GLY A 84 12.67 7.26 12.82
CA GLY A 84 11.95 8.16 11.91
C GLY A 84 11.97 7.74 10.44
N TRP A 85 12.59 6.61 10.09
CA TRP A 85 12.69 6.15 8.71
C TRP A 85 11.60 5.14 8.31
N ILE A 86 10.85 4.55 9.28
CA ILE A 86 9.64 3.75 9.03
C ILE A 86 8.41 4.53 9.49
N ARG A 87 7.38 4.58 8.64
CA ARG A 87 6.09 5.23 8.90
C ARG A 87 4.90 4.28 8.82
N GLY A 88 5.12 3.05 8.40
CA GLY A 88 4.11 1.99 8.28
C GLY A 88 4.78 0.67 7.93
N ILE A 89 3.99 -0.38 7.72
CA ILE A 89 4.47 -1.67 7.24
C ILE A 89 3.72 -2.12 5.99
N LYS A 90 4.35 -3.01 5.22
CA LYS A 90 3.69 -3.76 4.13
C LYS A 90 3.63 -5.23 4.49
N LEU A 91 2.46 -5.86 4.31
CA LEU A 91 2.27 -7.30 4.44
C LEU A 91 1.85 -7.93 3.10
N TYR A 92 2.41 -9.12 2.82
CA TYR A 92 2.16 -9.92 1.64
C TYR A 92 1.67 -11.32 2.01
N PRO A 93 0.39 -11.49 2.40
CA PRO A 93 -0.12 -12.78 2.91
C PRO A 93 0.08 -13.93 1.94
N TYR A 94 -0.11 -13.71 0.63
CA TYR A 94 0.02 -14.75 -0.37
C TYR A 94 1.48 -15.17 -0.61
N ALA A 95 2.44 -14.24 -0.52
CA ALA A 95 3.86 -14.54 -0.71
C ALA A 95 4.46 -15.26 0.50
N GLU A 96 3.98 -14.93 1.69
CA GLU A 96 4.48 -15.47 2.95
C GLU A 96 3.62 -16.62 3.50
N HIS A 97 2.50 -16.93 2.84
CA HIS A 97 1.60 -18.04 3.18
C HIS A 97 1.04 -17.99 4.60
N PHE A 98 0.44 -16.87 4.99
CA PHE A 98 -0.29 -16.73 6.24
C PHE A 98 -1.70 -16.17 6.02
N MET A 99 -2.60 -16.49 6.93
CA MET A 99 -3.95 -15.92 6.98
C MET A 99 -3.90 -14.63 7.80
N LEU A 100 -4.57 -13.58 7.33
CA LEU A 100 -4.57 -12.28 8.01
C LEU A 100 -5.25 -12.33 9.38
N ASP A 101 -6.24 -13.18 9.54
CA ASP A 101 -6.99 -13.39 10.77
C ASP A 101 -6.46 -14.54 11.65
N ASP A 102 -5.28 -15.08 11.33
CA ASP A 102 -4.59 -16.03 12.19
C ASP A 102 -4.09 -15.33 13.46
N ASP A 103 -4.38 -15.92 14.61
CA ASP A 103 -3.93 -15.38 15.91
C ASP A 103 -2.40 -15.25 16.01
N ALA A 104 -1.65 -16.04 15.26
CA ALA A 104 -0.19 -15.92 15.18
C ALA A 104 0.28 -14.55 14.67
N ILE A 105 -0.55 -13.82 13.92
CA ILE A 105 -0.22 -12.49 13.36
C ILE A 105 -0.59 -11.33 14.32
N ASN A 106 -1.36 -11.60 15.36
CA ASN A 106 -1.77 -10.58 16.32
C ASN A 106 -0.63 -9.70 16.86
N PRO A 107 0.57 -10.22 17.20
CA PRO A 107 1.67 -9.38 17.68
C PRO A 107 2.09 -8.29 16.67
N VAL A 108 1.92 -8.53 15.36
CA VAL A 108 2.19 -7.51 14.33
C VAL A 108 1.18 -6.38 14.44
N TYR A 109 -0.11 -6.70 14.53
CA TYR A 109 -1.18 -5.70 14.66
C TYR A 109 -1.09 -4.91 15.97
N GLU A 110 -0.80 -5.59 17.07
CA GLU A 110 -0.62 -4.98 18.39
C GLU A 110 0.58 -4.02 18.40
N THR A 111 1.69 -4.41 17.76
CA THR A 111 2.86 -3.54 17.61
C THR A 111 2.54 -2.31 16.75
N CYS A 112 1.85 -2.48 15.63
CA CYS A 112 1.45 -1.35 14.78
C CYS A 112 0.50 -0.39 15.50
N LEU A 113 -0.43 -0.92 16.30
CA LEU A 113 -1.30 -0.11 17.16
C LEU A 113 -0.51 0.67 18.21
N ALA A 114 0.43 0.01 18.90
CA ALA A 114 1.27 0.64 19.93
C ALA A 114 2.15 1.76 19.35
N LEU A 115 2.63 1.58 18.12
CA LEU A 115 3.45 2.57 17.41
C LEU A 115 2.62 3.61 16.65
N ASP A 116 1.30 3.42 16.58
CA ASP A 116 0.36 4.25 15.83
C ASP A 116 0.76 4.43 14.36
N ILE A 117 1.12 3.32 13.69
CA ILE A 117 1.48 3.25 12.28
C ILE A 117 0.49 2.41 11.49
N PRO A 118 0.22 2.72 10.19
CA PRO A 118 -0.66 1.94 9.34
C PRO A 118 -0.01 0.65 8.85
N VAL A 119 -0.88 -0.30 8.50
CA VAL A 119 -0.56 -1.55 7.82
C VAL A 119 -1.10 -1.46 6.40
N LEU A 120 -0.22 -1.49 5.41
CA LEU A 120 -0.56 -1.63 4.00
C LEU A 120 -0.56 -3.11 3.64
N LEU A 121 -1.66 -3.59 3.07
CA LEU A 121 -1.85 -4.99 2.72
C LEU A 121 -2.02 -5.16 1.22
N HIS A 122 -1.29 -6.11 0.64
CA HIS A 122 -1.63 -6.58 -0.69
C HIS A 122 -2.97 -7.35 -0.64
N VAL A 123 -3.90 -7.01 -1.52
CA VAL A 123 -5.25 -7.57 -1.59
C VAL A 123 -5.53 -8.06 -3.00
N GLY A 124 -6.32 -9.12 -3.10
CA GLY A 124 -6.71 -9.69 -4.38
C GLY A 124 -5.81 -10.84 -4.82
N PHE A 125 -6.11 -11.37 -6.00
CA PHE A 125 -5.35 -12.47 -6.59
C PHE A 125 -4.08 -11.95 -7.22
N GLN A 126 -2.95 -12.56 -6.90
CA GLN A 126 -1.74 -12.35 -7.67
C GLN A 126 -1.62 -13.43 -8.74
N ARG A 127 -1.42 -12.99 -9.98
CA ARG A 127 -1.10 -13.89 -11.08
C ARG A 127 0.38 -14.27 -11.00
N SER A 128 0.68 -15.56 -11.15
CA SER A 128 2.06 -16.08 -11.06
C SER A 128 3.04 -15.44 -12.06
N SER A 129 2.53 -14.92 -13.18
CA SER A 129 3.32 -14.21 -14.18
C SER A 129 3.75 -12.80 -13.79
N LEU A 130 3.21 -12.27 -12.68
CA LEU A 130 3.45 -10.91 -12.20
C LEU A 130 4.27 -10.88 -10.91
N VAL A 131 4.82 -12.02 -10.51
CA VAL A 131 5.70 -12.08 -9.34
C VAL A 131 7.01 -11.37 -9.68
N HIS A 132 7.30 -10.29 -8.96
CA HIS A 132 8.56 -9.55 -9.12
C HIS A 132 9.77 -10.48 -8.89
N PRO A 133 10.90 -10.26 -9.58
CA PRO A 133 12.12 -11.07 -9.42
C PRO A 133 12.61 -11.21 -7.96
N SER A 134 12.38 -10.22 -7.11
CA SER A 134 12.69 -10.30 -5.67
C SER A 134 11.86 -11.35 -4.91
N GLN A 135 10.74 -11.78 -5.48
CA GLN A 135 9.85 -12.82 -4.96
C GLN A 135 10.13 -14.19 -5.59
N VAL A 136 11.14 -14.29 -6.44
CA VAL A 136 11.57 -15.56 -7.04
C VAL A 136 12.01 -16.51 -5.94
N GLY A 137 11.28 -17.64 -5.83
CA GLY A 137 11.44 -18.59 -4.72
C GLY A 137 10.27 -18.59 -3.73
N ALA A 138 9.38 -17.60 -3.78
CA ALA A 138 8.08 -17.73 -3.13
C ALA A 138 7.34 -18.92 -3.76
N ALA A 139 6.88 -19.85 -2.94
CA ALA A 139 6.08 -20.95 -3.45
C ALA A 139 4.83 -20.38 -4.15
N PRO A 140 4.40 -20.94 -5.30
CA PRO A 140 3.20 -20.47 -5.96
C PRO A 140 2.05 -20.44 -4.95
N CYS A 141 1.30 -19.36 -4.95
CA CYS A 141 0.14 -19.21 -4.07
C CYS A 141 -0.81 -20.38 -4.33
N LYS A 142 -0.89 -21.30 -3.37
CA LYS A 142 -1.72 -22.50 -3.49
C LYS A 142 -3.19 -22.21 -3.20
N CYS A 143 -3.49 -21.04 -2.65
CA CYS A 143 -4.82 -20.71 -2.20
C CYS A 143 -5.13 -19.23 -2.42
N SER A 144 -6.19 -18.99 -3.15
CA SER A 144 -6.76 -17.68 -3.39
C SER A 144 -7.37 -17.01 -2.14
N THR A 145 -7.42 -17.70 -1.00
CA THR A 145 -7.94 -17.12 0.25
C THR A 145 -6.92 -16.27 0.99
N LEU A 146 -5.63 -16.44 0.69
CA LEU A 146 -4.59 -15.61 1.29
C LEU A 146 -4.75 -14.16 0.79
N GLY A 147 -4.87 -13.22 1.72
CA GLY A 147 -5.15 -11.82 1.38
C GLY A 147 -6.61 -11.55 0.97
N SER A 148 -7.54 -12.45 1.25
CA SER A 148 -8.96 -12.21 1.03
C SER A 148 -9.44 -11.04 1.90
N PRO A 149 -10.18 -10.07 1.33
CA PRO A 149 -10.69 -8.93 2.10
C PRO A 149 -11.59 -9.31 3.28
N VAL A 150 -12.25 -10.45 3.20
CA VAL A 150 -13.14 -10.93 4.28
C VAL A 150 -12.38 -11.15 5.59
N GLN A 151 -11.11 -11.55 5.54
CA GLN A 151 -10.26 -11.70 6.72
C GLN A 151 -10.03 -10.38 7.44
N PHE A 152 -10.08 -9.24 6.72
CA PHE A 152 -9.95 -7.92 7.33
C PHE A 152 -11.11 -7.56 8.25
N CYS A 153 -12.31 -8.09 7.99
CA CYS A 153 -13.44 -7.88 8.90
C CYS A 153 -13.12 -8.40 10.30
N THR A 154 -12.60 -9.63 10.40
CA THR A 154 -12.21 -10.22 11.69
C THR A 154 -11.11 -9.40 12.36
N VAL A 155 -10.09 -8.98 11.61
CA VAL A 155 -8.98 -8.17 12.14
C VAL A 155 -9.49 -6.81 12.64
N LEU A 156 -10.32 -6.12 11.86
CA LEU A 156 -10.83 -4.79 12.22
C LEU A 156 -11.90 -4.84 13.33
N GLU A 157 -12.63 -5.94 13.46
CA GLU A 157 -13.51 -6.16 14.61
C GLU A 157 -12.71 -6.37 15.91
N LYS A 158 -11.59 -7.08 15.84
CA LYS A 158 -10.68 -7.30 16.97
C LYS A 158 -9.85 -6.05 17.30
N TYR A 159 -9.42 -5.32 16.29
CA TYR A 159 -8.55 -4.15 16.39
C TYR A 159 -9.14 -2.91 15.69
N PRO A 160 -10.24 -2.34 16.20
CA PRO A 160 -10.99 -1.28 15.51
C PRO A 160 -10.21 0.02 15.30
N LYS A 161 -9.10 0.23 16.02
CA LYS A 161 -8.21 1.39 15.85
C LYS A 161 -7.03 1.14 14.91
N LEU A 162 -6.85 -0.10 14.43
CA LEU A 162 -5.79 -0.43 13.48
C LEU A 162 -6.08 0.28 12.15
N LYS A 163 -5.11 1.07 11.68
CA LYS A 163 -5.17 1.73 10.37
C LYS A 163 -4.76 0.71 9.31
N LEU A 164 -5.72 0.27 8.51
CA LEU A 164 -5.52 -0.78 7.51
C LEU A 164 -5.77 -0.21 6.12
N ILE A 165 -4.76 -0.29 5.25
CA ILE A 165 -4.84 0.16 3.87
C ILE A 165 -4.87 -1.07 2.96
N MET A 166 -5.92 -1.20 2.16
CA MET A 166 -6.07 -2.27 1.17
C MET A 166 -5.55 -1.76 -0.17
N ALA A 167 -4.45 -2.37 -0.63
CA ALA A 167 -3.77 -1.98 -1.85
C ALA A 167 -4.65 -2.16 -3.10
N HIS A 168 -4.35 -1.37 -4.13
CA HIS A 168 -4.93 -1.51 -5.47
C HIS A 168 -6.47 -1.35 -5.49
N MET A 169 -7.02 -0.59 -4.51
CA MET A 169 -8.46 -0.51 -4.26
C MET A 169 -9.15 -1.90 -4.15
N GLY A 170 -8.34 -2.94 -3.81
CA GLY A 170 -8.81 -4.33 -3.74
C GLY A 170 -8.75 -5.09 -5.07
N GLY A 171 -8.36 -4.46 -6.17
CA GLY A 171 -8.25 -5.11 -7.48
C GLY A 171 -9.49 -5.93 -7.84
N ASP A 172 -9.32 -7.23 -8.10
CA ASP A 172 -10.42 -8.16 -8.42
C ASP A 172 -11.51 -8.26 -7.32
N THR A 173 -11.20 -7.78 -6.10
CA THR A 173 -12.10 -7.79 -4.94
C THR A 173 -12.60 -6.40 -4.54
N TYR A 174 -12.59 -5.44 -5.46
CA TYR A 174 -12.92 -4.04 -5.24
C TYR A 174 -14.19 -3.80 -4.43
N PHE A 175 -15.31 -4.40 -4.80
CA PHE A 175 -16.58 -4.18 -4.10
C PHE A 175 -16.58 -4.70 -2.65
N GLN A 176 -15.80 -5.75 -2.36
CA GLN A 176 -15.62 -6.21 -0.98
C GLN A 176 -14.82 -5.20 -0.17
N CYS A 177 -13.71 -4.69 -0.73
CA CYS A 177 -12.88 -3.67 -0.09
C CYS A 177 -13.63 -2.35 0.14
N LEU A 178 -14.43 -1.94 -0.86
CA LEU A 178 -15.32 -0.78 -0.72
C LEU A 178 -16.28 -0.95 0.47
N SER A 179 -16.93 -2.10 0.56
CA SER A 179 -17.89 -2.41 1.65
C SER A 179 -17.20 -2.42 3.03
N ILE A 180 -15.95 -2.89 3.11
CA ILE A 180 -15.15 -2.88 4.33
C ILE A 180 -14.84 -1.43 4.74
N CYS A 181 -14.43 -0.58 3.79
CA CYS A 181 -14.19 0.84 4.07
C CYS A 181 -15.46 1.60 4.50
N MET A 182 -16.63 1.21 3.99
CA MET A 182 -17.91 1.77 4.44
C MET A 182 -18.25 1.37 5.87
N ARG A 183 -17.87 0.16 6.30
CA ARG A 183 -18.16 -0.40 7.63
C ARG A 183 -17.20 0.06 8.71
N PHE A 184 -15.91 0.15 8.40
CA PHE A 184 -14.84 0.38 9.38
C PHE A 184 -14.19 1.75 9.21
N GLU A 185 -14.10 2.51 10.30
CA GLU A 185 -13.55 3.87 10.29
C GLU A 185 -12.08 3.90 9.83
N ASN A 186 -11.27 2.94 10.26
CA ASN A 186 -9.83 2.89 10.02
C ASN A 186 -9.42 1.97 8.86
N ALA A 187 -10.33 1.68 7.94
CA ALA A 187 -10.07 1.00 6.68
C ALA A 187 -9.94 2.01 5.54
N TYR A 188 -8.91 1.84 4.71
CA TYR A 188 -8.53 2.74 3.62
C TYR A 188 -8.22 1.94 2.36
N LEU A 189 -8.19 2.64 1.21
CA LEU A 189 -7.80 2.10 -0.09
C LEU A 189 -6.61 2.90 -0.63
N ASP A 190 -5.74 2.28 -1.45
CA ASP A 190 -4.82 3.04 -2.28
C ASP A 190 -5.08 2.81 -3.78
N THR A 191 -4.53 3.68 -4.61
CA THR A 191 -4.74 3.66 -6.07
C THR A 191 -3.61 2.97 -6.84
N ALA A 192 -2.64 2.34 -6.16
CA ALA A 192 -1.53 1.70 -6.83
C ALA A 192 -2.01 0.65 -7.84
N TRP A 193 -1.32 0.55 -8.96
CA TRP A 193 -1.53 -0.49 -9.97
C TRP A 193 -2.93 -0.55 -10.61
N LEU A 194 -3.74 0.51 -10.48
CA LEU A 194 -5.09 0.53 -11.05
C LEU A 194 -5.10 0.48 -12.57
N GLN A 195 -4.06 1.00 -13.24
CA GLN A 195 -3.94 0.91 -14.69
C GLN A 195 -4.07 -0.55 -15.16
N TYR A 196 -3.34 -1.46 -14.51
CA TYR A 196 -3.40 -2.89 -14.83
C TYR A 196 -4.81 -3.47 -14.65
N TYR A 197 -5.47 -3.16 -13.52
CA TYR A 197 -6.81 -3.68 -13.26
C TYR A 197 -7.84 -3.09 -14.22
N ALA A 198 -7.74 -1.82 -14.55
CA ALA A 198 -8.64 -1.14 -15.48
C ALA A 198 -8.57 -1.75 -16.90
N GLU A 199 -7.36 -2.02 -17.38
CA GLU A 199 -7.12 -2.64 -18.69
C GLU A 199 -7.65 -4.07 -18.78
N ASN A 200 -7.67 -4.80 -17.67
CA ASN A 200 -8.08 -6.21 -17.61
C ASN A 200 -9.53 -6.43 -17.17
N GLN A 201 -10.30 -5.37 -16.89
CA GLN A 201 -11.72 -5.48 -16.54
C GLN A 201 -12.59 -5.79 -17.76
N PHE A 202 -13.72 -6.47 -17.51
CA PHE A 202 -14.76 -6.65 -18.51
C PHE A 202 -16.13 -6.27 -17.93
N PRO A 203 -16.83 -5.26 -18.48
CA PRO A 203 -16.35 -4.34 -19.52
C PRO A 203 -15.14 -3.52 -19.05
N GLN A 204 -14.28 -3.13 -20.00
CA GLN A 204 -13.11 -2.30 -19.70
C GLN A 204 -13.55 -0.96 -19.09
N VAL A 205 -12.85 -0.52 -18.05
CA VAL A 205 -13.07 0.76 -17.37
C VAL A 205 -11.79 1.58 -17.36
N LYS A 206 -11.88 2.87 -17.06
CA LYS A 206 -10.72 3.74 -16.90
C LYS A 206 -10.36 3.85 -15.42
N VAL A 207 -9.11 4.16 -15.11
CA VAL A 207 -8.65 4.40 -13.73
C VAL A 207 -9.51 5.47 -13.06
N LYS A 208 -9.83 6.58 -13.75
CA LYS A 208 -10.69 7.63 -13.22
C LYS A 208 -12.07 7.12 -12.81
N ASP A 209 -12.64 6.15 -13.52
CA ASP A 209 -13.98 5.62 -13.22
C ASP A 209 -14.00 4.88 -11.88
N TRP A 210 -12.90 4.19 -11.53
CA TRP A 210 -12.73 3.54 -10.22
C TRP A 210 -12.68 4.56 -9.10
N ILE A 211 -11.90 5.63 -9.30
CA ILE A 211 -11.69 6.69 -8.30
C ILE A 211 -13.00 7.46 -8.07
N GLU A 212 -13.67 7.87 -9.14
CA GLU A 212 -14.96 8.57 -9.08
C GLU A 212 -16.05 7.71 -8.43
N HIS A 213 -16.10 6.41 -8.78
CA HIS A 213 -17.01 5.47 -8.15
C HIS A 213 -16.73 5.34 -6.66
N ALA A 214 -15.47 5.18 -6.26
CA ALA A 214 -15.12 5.09 -4.85
C ALA A 214 -15.49 6.38 -4.09
N CYS A 215 -15.19 7.56 -4.62
CA CYS A 215 -15.56 8.84 -4.01
C CYS A 215 -17.07 9.04 -3.88
N LYS A 216 -17.85 8.48 -4.79
CA LYS A 216 -19.33 8.53 -4.71
C LYS A 216 -19.89 7.76 -3.52
N TYR A 217 -19.26 6.67 -3.10
CA TYR A 217 -19.76 5.77 -2.04
C TYR A 217 -18.94 5.84 -0.75
N LEU A 218 -17.71 6.35 -0.82
CA LEU A 218 -16.84 6.62 0.31
C LEU A 218 -16.52 8.11 0.39
N SER A 219 -16.11 8.58 1.57
CA SER A 219 -15.39 9.84 1.64
C SER A 219 -14.01 9.70 0.95
N SER A 220 -13.61 10.73 0.18
CA SER A 220 -12.26 10.82 -0.38
C SER A 220 -11.14 10.72 0.68
N GLU A 221 -11.47 10.97 1.95
CA GLU A 221 -10.57 10.78 3.11
C GLU A 221 -10.17 9.32 3.36
N LYS A 222 -10.78 8.37 2.65
CA LYS A 222 -10.48 6.93 2.72
C LYS A 222 -9.55 6.44 1.61
N ILE A 223 -9.14 7.30 0.69
CA ILE A 223 -8.39 6.92 -0.51
C ILE A 223 -7.03 7.62 -0.49
N LEU A 224 -5.95 6.86 -0.67
CA LEU A 224 -4.59 7.36 -0.81
C LEU A 224 -4.13 7.24 -2.26
N TYR A 225 -3.36 8.21 -2.73
CA TYR A 225 -2.63 8.05 -3.96
C TYR A 225 -1.48 7.06 -3.75
N GLY A 226 -1.44 6.03 -4.55
CA GLY A 226 -0.33 5.11 -4.75
C GLY A 226 -0.05 5.01 -6.24
N GLY A 227 1.22 5.10 -6.61
CA GLY A 227 1.64 5.07 -8.00
C GLY A 227 1.61 3.67 -8.60
N GLU A 228 2.76 3.10 -8.89
CA GLU A 228 2.92 1.75 -9.43
C GLU A 228 2.02 1.53 -10.68
N GLY A 229 2.15 2.43 -11.68
CA GLY A 229 1.33 2.42 -12.89
C GLY A 229 0.12 3.36 -12.89
N THR A 230 -0.31 3.87 -11.73
CA THR A 230 -1.30 4.95 -11.64
C THR A 230 -0.57 6.29 -11.52
N LEU A 231 -0.92 7.27 -12.34
CA LEU A 231 -0.28 8.57 -12.35
C LEU A 231 -1.10 9.62 -11.59
N PRO A 232 -0.46 10.69 -11.06
CA PRO A 232 -1.18 11.81 -10.49
C PRO A 232 -2.21 12.42 -11.44
N SER A 233 -1.94 12.40 -12.76
CA SER A 233 -2.87 12.86 -13.78
C SER A 233 -4.17 12.06 -13.82
N ASP A 234 -4.16 10.79 -13.43
CA ASP A 234 -5.39 9.97 -13.36
C ASP A 234 -6.34 10.49 -12.29
N ILE A 235 -5.80 11.01 -11.16
CA ILE A 235 -6.58 11.67 -10.12
C ILE A 235 -6.98 13.08 -10.54
N LEU A 236 -6.06 13.85 -11.10
CA LEU A 236 -6.32 15.23 -11.53
C LEU A 236 -7.37 15.33 -12.62
N ASN A 237 -7.47 14.33 -13.49
CA ASN A 237 -8.43 14.25 -14.60
C ASN A 237 -9.80 13.65 -14.21
N THR A 238 -10.04 13.35 -12.93
CA THR A 238 -11.36 12.94 -12.43
C THR A 238 -12.31 14.13 -12.34
N ASP A 239 -13.62 13.84 -12.34
CA ASP A 239 -14.68 14.86 -12.19
C ASP A 239 -15.07 15.11 -10.71
N ILE A 240 -14.21 14.66 -9.74
CA ILE A 240 -14.40 14.98 -8.31
C ILE A 240 -13.91 16.39 -7.99
N SER A 241 -14.31 16.92 -6.82
CA SER A 241 -13.91 18.27 -6.40
C SER A 241 -12.40 18.39 -6.15
N ASP A 242 -11.86 19.61 -6.23
CA ASP A 242 -10.45 19.87 -5.95
C ASP A 242 -10.06 19.46 -4.52
N LYS A 243 -10.98 19.61 -3.56
CA LYS A 243 -10.76 19.17 -2.18
C LYS A 243 -10.61 17.64 -2.08
N GLU A 244 -11.38 16.90 -2.85
CA GLU A 244 -11.28 15.44 -2.90
C GLU A 244 -9.96 15.00 -3.56
N LYS A 245 -9.53 15.69 -4.63
CA LYS A 245 -8.23 15.47 -5.25
C LYS A 245 -7.08 15.73 -4.26
N GLU A 246 -7.13 16.83 -3.51
CA GLU A 246 -6.15 17.12 -2.46
C GLU A 246 -6.12 16.04 -1.36
N ASN A 247 -7.27 15.55 -0.95
CA ASN A 247 -7.34 14.47 0.04
C ASN A 247 -6.61 13.22 -0.45
N ILE A 248 -6.89 12.80 -1.68
CA ILE A 248 -6.28 11.61 -2.27
C ILE A 248 -4.78 11.80 -2.51
N LEU A 249 -4.40 12.94 -3.10
CA LEU A 249 -3.00 13.19 -3.49
C LEU A 249 -2.07 13.50 -2.32
N TRP A 250 -2.60 14.04 -1.20
CA TRP A 250 -1.74 14.50 -0.11
C TRP A 250 -2.30 14.29 1.29
N ASN A 251 -3.47 14.85 1.62
CA ASN A 251 -3.90 15.02 3.01
C ASN A 251 -4.01 13.70 3.76
N ASN A 252 -4.49 12.65 3.10
CA ASN A 252 -4.68 11.33 3.71
C ASN A 252 -3.35 10.66 4.03
N ALA A 253 -2.39 10.69 3.10
CA ALA A 253 -1.06 10.15 3.33
C ALA A 253 -0.33 10.92 4.43
N ALA A 254 -0.39 12.26 4.41
CA ALA A 254 0.21 13.11 5.43
C ALA A 254 -0.33 12.80 6.83
N LYS A 255 -1.66 12.62 6.96
CA LYS A 255 -2.31 12.28 8.22
C LYS A 255 -1.93 10.87 8.71
N LEU A 256 -2.00 9.87 7.83
CA LEU A 256 -1.78 8.47 8.19
C LEU A 256 -0.32 8.17 8.53
N TYR A 257 0.61 8.70 7.74
CA TYR A 257 2.05 8.46 7.89
C TYR A 257 2.77 9.54 8.72
N LYS A 258 2.05 10.58 9.15
CA LYS A 258 2.60 11.69 9.97
C LYS A 258 3.78 12.38 9.26
N LEU A 259 3.55 12.79 8.01
CA LEU A 259 4.54 13.44 7.15
C LEU A 259 4.65 14.93 7.41
#